data_e512fcc801bd6f9f034f4fef3502f7e3
#
_entry.id   e512fcc801bd6f9f034f4fef3502f7e3
#
_cell.length_a   1.000
_cell.length_b   1.000
_cell.length_c   1.000
_cell.angle_alpha   90.00
_cell.angle_beta   90.00
_cell.angle_gamma   90.00
#
_symmetry.space_group_name_H-M   'P 1'
#
loop_
_entity.id
_entity.type
_entity.pdbx_description
1 polymer ?
#
loop_
_entity_poly.entity_id
_entity_poly.type
_entity_poly.pdbx_seq_one_letter_code
_entity_poly.pdbx_strand_id
1 'polypeptide(L)'
;PSVPRRSLYAKWRRTQPVAMLQAFDAPVMGVNCDVRQASTVATQSLMLLNNEFLLDQSDKLAKRIAESVATNTQRVDTGSADPQRNWKLPAQPPKRWQMGTGKLNKETGRLESFVEFDHFNEGRSLPGMQIPDPTTGFVFLTASGGHPGNVNYPAIRRWIAPASGGVEITGTLSHGSENGDGVIGRISSKHGLAGSWVIKAGSGATNVQSIAVETADTIDFVIECGEHETSDSFTWTTKLQFNPTDKATSPVVFDSAIGFQLQQEDYSTLGRQITEAWAMILNRYPNDQELDAVGRFVASQLELLYRQPERLSGGNSATRQILVNVCQMLLNSNEFLYID
;
A
#
# COMPACT_ATOMS: atom_id res chain seq x y z
N PRO A 1 25.79 19.70 12.29
CA PRO A 1 25.73 21.10 11.87
C PRO A 1 24.30 21.43 11.49
N SER A 2 23.73 22.49 12.08
CA SER A 2 22.34 22.92 11.92
C SER A 2 22.03 23.54 10.56
N VAL A 3 23.00 23.65 9.66
CA VAL A 3 22.84 24.23 8.32
C VAL A 3 23.49 23.30 7.29
N PRO A 4 22.74 22.83 6.28
CA PRO A 4 23.30 22.02 5.20
C PRO A 4 24.30 22.84 4.39
N ARG A 5 25.50 22.28 4.19
CA ARG A 5 26.58 22.91 3.42
C ARG A 5 27.20 21.88 2.49
N ARG A 6 27.70 22.30 1.33
CA ARG A 6 28.51 21.44 0.49
C ARG A 6 29.76 20.97 1.23
N SER A 7 30.19 19.74 1.00
CA SER A 7 31.35 19.12 1.65
C SER A 7 32.65 19.95 1.52
N LEU A 8 32.76 20.73 0.43
CA LEU A 8 33.86 21.68 0.21
C LEU A 8 34.04 22.70 1.35
N TYR A 9 32.95 23.05 2.05
CA TYR A 9 32.96 23.98 3.19
C TYR A 9 33.01 23.29 4.54
N ALA A 10 33.14 21.96 4.59
CA ALA A 10 33.24 21.21 5.83
C ALA A 10 34.65 21.43 6.42
N LYS A 11 34.71 21.85 7.68
CA LYS A 11 35.99 22.00 8.39
C LYS A 11 36.58 20.61 8.64
N TRP A 12 37.73 20.33 8.03
CA TRP A 12 38.46 19.10 8.23
C TRP A 12 39.29 19.18 9.54
N ARG A 13 39.08 18.22 10.44
CA ARG A 13 39.87 18.06 11.65
C ARG A 13 40.65 16.75 11.56
N ARG A 14 42.00 16.80 11.71
CA ARG A 14 42.83 15.60 11.68
C ARG A 14 42.50 14.57 12.76
N THR A 15 42.05 15.05 13.94
CA THR A 15 41.69 14.22 15.09
C THR A 15 40.24 13.70 15.06
N GLN A 16 39.40 14.26 14.21
CA GLN A 16 37.98 13.88 14.04
C GLN A 16 37.60 14.00 12.57
N PRO A 17 38.04 13.09 11.72
CA PRO A 17 37.65 13.08 10.32
C PRO A 17 36.14 12.78 10.21
N VAL A 18 35.51 13.35 9.20
CA VAL A 18 34.09 13.08 8.90
C VAL A 18 34.00 11.69 8.29
N ALA A 19 33.37 10.74 8.99
CA ALA A 19 33.31 9.33 8.60
C ALA A 19 32.74 9.13 7.17
N MET A 20 31.72 9.92 6.78
CA MET A 20 31.16 9.90 5.44
C MET A 20 32.21 10.27 4.38
N LEU A 21 33.01 11.31 4.60
CA LEU A 21 34.04 11.72 3.64
C LEU A 21 35.18 10.70 3.56
N GLN A 22 35.49 10.02 4.67
CA GLN A 22 36.48 8.93 4.65
C GLN A 22 35.97 7.71 3.88
N ALA A 23 34.68 7.35 4.03
CA ALA A 23 34.10 6.24 3.29
C ALA A 23 34.09 6.48 1.77
N PHE A 24 34.09 7.76 1.35
CA PHE A 24 34.16 8.18 -0.05
C PHE A 24 35.55 8.69 -0.46
N ASP A 25 36.60 8.03 0.03
CA ASP A 25 38.01 8.25 -0.37
C ASP A 25 38.48 9.71 -0.27
N ALA A 26 38.05 10.42 0.76
CA ALA A 26 38.55 11.76 1.01
C ALA A 26 40.07 11.73 1.27
N PRO A 27 40.86 12.67 0.75
CA PRO A 27 42.31 12.69 0.90
C PRO A 27 42.73 12.61 2.36
N VAL A 28 43.70 11.74 2.66
CA VAL A 28 44.30 11.66 3.99
C VAL A 28 45.30 12.82 4.15
N MET A 29 45.05 13.69 5.14
CA MET A 29 45.83 14.92 5.38
C MET A 29 47.24 14.72 5.89
N GLY A 30 47.81 13.54 5.75
CA GLY A 30 49.16 13.20 6.23
C GLY A 30 50.25 13.21 5.16
N VAL A 31 49.85 13.12 3.89
CA VAL A 31 50.79 13.02 2.74
C VAL A 31 50.21 13.82 1.59
N ASN A 32 51.05 14.45 0.77
CA ASN A 32 50.60 15.04 -0.49
C ASN A 32 50.06 13.93 -1.39
N CYS A 33 48.78 14.06 -1.77
CA CYS A 33 48.12 13.10 -2.62
C CYS A 33 47.90 13.77 -4.00
N ASP A 34 48.69 13.37 -4.97
CA ASP A 34 48.64 13.90 -6.33
C ASP A 34 47.51 13.28 -7.13
N VAL A 35 47.04 12.08 -6.75
CA VAL A 35 45.93 11.38 -7.40
C VAL A 35 45.04 10.77 -6.34
N ARG A 36 43.76 11.09 -6.41
CA ARG A 36 42.74 10.50 -5.57
C ARG A 36 42.49 9.06 -6.02
N GLN A 37 42.62 8.10 -5.11
CA GLN A 37 42.18 6.73 -5.38
C GLN A 37 40.66 6.70 -5.26
N ALA A 38 39.96 6.28 -6.31
CA ALA A 38 38.55 6.01 -6.25
C ALA A 38 38.33 4.54 -5.93
N SER A 39 37.60 4.26 -4.86
CA SER A 39 37.18 2.90 -4.53
C SER A 39 35.66 2.79 -4.56
N THR A 40 35.14 1.70 -5.13
CA THR A 40 33.72 1.37 -5.08
C THR A 40 33.56 0.15 -4.18
N VAL A 41 33.18 0.38 -2.94
CA VAL A 41 33.02 -0.68 -1.95
C VAL A 41 31.61 -0.75 -1.38
N ALA A 42 31.15 -1.94 -1.06
CA ALA A 42 29.79 -2.18 -0.54
C ALA A 42 29.48 -1.36 0.72
N THR A 43 30.49 -0.98 1.52
CA THR A 43 30.34 -0.14 2.70
C THR A 43 29.85 1.27 2.38
N GLN A 44 30.18 1.83 1.21
CA GLN A 44 29.69 3.14 0.75
C GLN A 44 28.17 3.10 0.54
N SER A 45 27.70 2.11 -0.20
CA SER A 45 26.24 1.94 -0.45
C SER A 45 25.46 1.66 0.83
N LEU A 46 25.99 0.81 1.72
CA LEU A 46 25.35 0.52 3.01
C LEU A 46 25.27 1.74 3.93
N MET A 47 26.33 2.55 3.94
CA MET A 47 26.37 3.79 4.73
C MET A 47 25.34 4.80 4.24
N LEU A 48 25.14 4.92 2.92
CA LEU A 48 24.17 5.81 2.33
C LEU A 48 22.73 5.30 2.54
N LEU A 49 22.49 4.00 2.37
CA LEU A 49 21.16 3.39 2.56
C LEU A 49 20.60 3.60 3.95
N ASN A 50 21.46 3.64 4.98
CA ASN A 50 21.05 3.81 6.38
C ASN A 50 21.28 5.24 6.91
N ASN A 51 21.58 6.19 6.03
CA ASN A 51 21.86 7.57 6.43
C ASN A 51 20.57 8.37 6.59
N GLU A 52 20.28 8.85 7.81
CA GLU A 52 19.10 9.66 8.11
C GLU A 52 18.98 10.92 7.21
N PHE A 53 20.10 11.53 6.85
CA PHE A 53 20.09 12.67 5.93
C PHE A 53 19.58 12.28 4.54
N LEU A 54 20.00 11.13 4.00
CA LEU A 54 19.51 10.67 2.69
C LEU A 54 18.06 10.23 2.74
N LEU A 55 17.61 9.62 3.83
CA LEU A 55 16.20 9.31 4.04
C LEU A 55 15.35 10.58 4.04
N ASP A 56 15.77 11.61 4.78
CA ASP A 56 15.11 12.93 4.79
C ASP A 56 15.11 13.62 3.42
N GLN A 57 16.24 13.55 2.69
CA GLN A 57 16.31 14.11 1.33
C GLN A 57 15.44 13.34 0.34
N SER A 58 15.36 12.00 0.45
CA SER A 58 14.47 11.18 -0.37
C SER A 58 13.00 11.54 -0.16
N ASP A 59 12.58 11.77 1.09
CA ASP A 59 11.23 12.19 1.41
C ASP A 59 10.91 13.58 0.85
N LYS A 60 11.82 14.55 1.00
CA LYS A 60 11.67 15.91 0.44
C LYS A 60 11.62 15.91 -1.08
N LEU A 61 12.45 15.08 -1.74
CA LEU A 61 12.43 14.92 -3.19
C LEU A 61 11.11 14.30 -3.67
N ALA A 62 10.65 13.23 -3.02
CA ALA A 62 9.38 12.61 -3.34
C ALA A 62 8.21 13.61 -3.25
N LYS A 63 8.20 14.46 -2.22
CA LYS A 63 7.19 15.52 -2.09
C LYS A 63 7.26 16.51 -3.25
N ARG A 64 8.46 17.00 -3.57
CA ARG A 64 8.66 17.97 -4.66
C ARG A 64 8.27 17.39 -6.01
N ILE A 65 8.58 16.10 -6.27
CA ILE A 65 8.21 15.40 -7.50
C ILE A 65 6.69 15.28 -7.60
N ALA A 66 6.01 14.87 -6.54
CA ALA A 66 4.55 14.76 -6.51
C ALA A 66 3.88 16.11 -6.81
N GLU A 67 4.37 17.20 -6.20
CA GLU A 67 3.89 18.56 -6.43
C GLU A 67 4.14 19.01 -7.88
N SER A 68 5.31 18.72 -8.45
CA SER A 68 5.66 19.02 -9.84
C SER A 68 4.73 18.33 -10.83
N VAL A 69 4.49 17.02 -10.65
CA VAL A 69 3.60 16.24 -11.50
C VAL A 69 2.16 16.72 -11.39
N ALA A 70 1.66 17.03 -10.19
CA ALA A 70 0.32 17.56 -9.99
C ALA A 70 0.12 18.91 -10.68
N THR A 71 1.09 19.82 -10.60
CA THR A 71 1.04 21.14 -11.24
C THR A 71 1.11 21.04 -12.77
N ASN A 72 1.92 20.13 -13.30
CA ASN A 72 2.07 19.92 -14.74
C ASN A 72 0.89 19.19 -15.37
N THR A 73 0.06 18.48 -14.59
CA THR A 73 -1.17 17.86 -15.09
C THR A 73 -2.23 18.92 -15.46
N GLN A 74 -2.15 20.13 -14.89
CA GLN A 74 -3.02 21.25 -15.23
C GLN A 74 -2.58 22.01 -16.50
N ARG A 75 -1.34 21.84 -16.94
CA ARG A 75 -0.86 22.34 -18.22
C ARG A 75 -1.03 21.22 -19.25
N VAL A 76 -2.07 21.32 -20.06
CA VAL A 76 -2.25 20.46 -21.24
C VAL A 76 -0.97 20.53 -22.06
N ASP A 77 -0.24 19.43 -22.12
CA ASP A 77 1.06 19.33 -22.79
C ASP A 77 0.81 19.27 -24.31
N THR A 78 0.82 20.43 -24.95
CA THR A 78 0.64 20.59 -26.40
C THR A 78 1.94 20.39 -27.17
N GLY A 79 2.87 19.51 -26.74
CA GLY A 79 4.05 19.51 -27.54
C GLY A 79 5.20 18.54 -27.37
N SER A 80 5.16 17.54 -26.56
CA SER A 80 6.20 16.49 -26.61
C SER A 80 5.67 15.18 -26.07
N ALA A 81 5.27 14.31 -26.99
CA ALA A 81 4.93 12.91 -26.66
C ALA A 81 6.23 12.10 -26.53
N ASP A 82 7.03 12.37 -25.49
CA ASP A 82 8.06 11.42 -25.09
C ASP A 82 7.36 10.24 -24.40
N PRO A 83 7.36 9.04 -25.00
CA PRO A 83 6.69 7.86 -24.42
C PRO A 83 7.23 7.54 -23.04
N GLN A 84 8.49 7.83 -22.76
CA GLN A 84 9.13 7.56 -21.49
C GLN A 84 8.62 8.47 -20.36
N ARG A 85 8.26 9.72 -20.68
CA ARG A 85 7.70 10.67 -19.72
C ARG A 85 6.30 10.28 -19.23
N ASN A 86 5.54 9.57 -20.04
CA ASN A 86 4.17 9.14 -19.74
C ASN A 86 4.08 7.65 -19.40
N TRP A 87 5.17 7.05 -18.96
CA TRP A 87 5.19 5.65 -18.58
C TRP A 87 4.12 5.35 -17.51
N LYS A 88 3.39 4.27 -17.74
CA LYS A 88 2.39 3.74 -16.80
C LYS A 88 2.91 2.47 -16.19
N LEU A 89 2.63 2.29 -14.91
CA LEU A 89 2.92 1.03 -14.25
C LEU A 89 2.30 -0.14 -15.04
N PRO A 90 3.09 -1.17 -15.39
CA PRO A 90 2.62 -2.27 -16.26
C PRO A 90 1.48 -3.09 -15.67
N ALA A 91 1.36 -3.14 -14.35
CA ALA A 91 0.26 -3.81 -13.66
C ALA A 91 -0.01 -3.13 -12.32
N GLN A 92 -1.28 -2.94 -12.00
CA GLN A 92 -1.66 -2.68 -10.61
C GLN A 92 -1.37 -3.95 -9.79
N PRO A 93 -0.90 -3.82 -8.54
CA PRO A 93 -0.72 -4.99 -7.70
C PRO A 93 -2.05 -5.72 -7.59
N PRO A 94 -2.03 -7.06 -7.52
CA PRO A 94 -3.26 -7.82 -7.37
C PRO A 94 -3.98 -7.33 -6.11
N LYS A 95 -5.23 -6.90 -6.28
CA LYS A 95 -6.07 -6.49 -5.16
C LYS A 95 -6.18 -7.67 -4.18
N ARG A 96 -5.74 -7.48 -2.95
CA ARG A 96 -5.89 -8.49 -1.88
C ARG A 96 -7.23 -8.35 -1.17
N TRP A 97 -7.81 -7.16 -1.24
CA TRP A 97 -9.11 -6.86 -0.69
C TRP A 97 -10.00 -6.23 -1.76
N GLN A 98 -11.28 -6.53 -1.69
CA GLN A 98 -12.31 -5.94 -2.51
C GLN A 98 -13.50 -5.57 -1.63
N MET A 99 -14.14 -4.44 -1.93
CA MET A 99 -15.34 -3.96 -1.25
C MET A 99 -16.50 -4.05 -2.21
N GLY A 100 -17.63 -4.56 -1.77
CA GLY A 100 -18.75 -4.75 -2.67
C GLY A 100 -20.01 -5.20 -1.98
N THR A 101 -20.94 -5.67 -2.78
CA THR A 101 -22.17 -6.32 -2.40
C THR A 101 -22.37 -7.60 -3.20
N GLY A 102 -23.38 -8.40 -2.87
CA GLY A 102 -23.63 -9.65 -3.60
C GLY A 102 -24.73 -10.46 -2.98
N LYS A 103 -24.79 -11.75 -3.33
CA LYS A 103 -25.82 -12.65 -2.85
C LYS A 103 -25.21 -13.87 -2.19
N LEU A 104 -25.59 -14.10 -0.94
CA LEU A 104 -25.21 -15.29 -0.20
C LEU A 104 -26.31 -16.37 -0.34
N ASN A 105 -25.90 -17.56 -0.73
CA ASN A 105 -26.78 -18.74 -0.65
C ASN A 105 -26.86 -19.20 0.81
N LYS A 106 -28.04 -19.10 1.40
CA LYS A 106 -28.26 -19.42 2.82
C LYS A 106 -28.18 -20.91 3.12
N GLU A 107 -28.41 -21.78 2.11
CA GLU A 107 -28.36 -23.23 2.28
C GLU A 107 -26.92 -23.74 2.23
N THR A 108 -26.12 -23.28 1.26
CA THR A 108 -24.74 -23.70 1.09
C THR A 108 -23.74 -22.86 1.90
N GLY A 109 -24.14 -21.68 2.33
CA GLY A 109 -23.27 -20.71 2.98
C GLY A 109 -22.19 -20.11 2.05
N ARG A 110 -22.34 -20.27 0.73
CA ARG A 110 -21.40 -19.73 -0.28
C ARG A 110 -21.94 -18.46 -0.91
N LEU A 111 -21.03 -17.60 -1.31
CA LEU A 111 -21.42 -16.43 -2.10
C LEU A 111 -21.74 -16.84 -3.54
N GLU A 112 -22.94 -16.50 -4.03
CA GLU A 112 -23.40 -16.77 -5.40
C GLU A 112 -22.94 -15.71 -6.38
N SER A 113 -22.88 -14.46 -5.92
CA SER A 113 -22.46 -13.32 -6.74
C SER A 113 -21.73 -12.29 -5.89
N PHE A 114 -20.83 -11.55 -6.52
CA PHE A 114 -20.13 -10.43 -5.94
C PHE A 114 -20.01 -9.31 -6.98
N VAL A 115 -20.40 -8.11 -6.60
CA VAL A 115 -20.26 -6.90 -7.40
C VAL A 115 -19.39 -5.94 -6.62
N GLU A 116 -18.19 -5.67 -7.15
CA GLU A 116 -17.25 -4.73 -6.53
C GLU A 116 -17.78 -3.31 -6.63
N PHE A 117 -17.62 -2.52 -5.60
CA PHE A 117 -17.92 -1.08 -5.60
C PHE A 117 -16.84 -0.35 -6.42
N ASP A 118 -17.29 0.55 -7.28
CA ASP A 118 -16.45 1.33 -8.19
C ASP A 118 -16.33 2.82 -7.83
N HIS A 119 -17.08 3.25 -6.80
CA HIS A 119 -17.05 4.62 -6.31
C HIS A 119 -16.40 4.71 -4.93
N PHE A 120 -15.66 5.79 -4.74
CA PHE A 120 -15.04 6.11 -3.46
C PHE A 120 -15.25 7.60 -3.14
N ASN A 121 -15.85 7.88 -2.01
CA ASN A 121 -16.09 9.24 -1.54
C ASN A 121 -16.03 9.33 -0.01
N GLU A 122 -15.35 10.36 0.51
CA GLU A 122 -15.27 10.65 1.94
C GLU A 122 -14.89 9.44 2.83
N GLY A 123 -13.94 8.62 2.38
CA GLY A 123 -13.51 7.43 3.13
C GLY A 123 -14.47 6.24 3.04
N ARG A 124 -15.44 6.28 2.13
CA ARG A 124 -16.44 5.22 1.90
C ARG A 124 -16.29 4.63 0.51
N SER A 125 -16.32 3.32 0.42
CA SER A 125 -16.49 2.58 -0.83
C SER A 125 -17.98 2.34 -1.06
N LEU A 126 -18.47 2.67 -2.26
CA LEU A 126 -19.89 2.86 -2.60
C LEU A 126 -20.25 2.13 -3.89
N PRO A 127 -21.50 1.62 -4.04
CA PRO A 127 -21.98 1.08 -5.31
C PRO A 127 -22.26 2.15 -6.37
N GLY A 128 -22.43 3.41 -5.96
CA GLY A 128 -22.78 4.53 -6.83
C GLY A 128 -22.36 5.86 -6.25
N MET A 129 -22.71 6.96 -6.92
CA MET A 129 -22.26 8.31 -6.55
C MET A 129 -22.96 8.91 -5.33
N GLN A 130 -24.06 8.31 -4.85
CA GLN A 130 -24.87 8.86 -3.76
C GLN A 130 -25.29 7.79 -2.75
N ILE A 131 -25.58 8.21 -1.52
CA ILE A 131 -26.23 7.42 -0.48
C ILE A 131 -27.48 8.17 -0.02
N PRO A 132 -28.67 7.52 0.04
CA PRO A 132 -28.92 6.13 -0.38
C PRO A 132 -28.82 5.98 -1.90
N ASP A 133 -28.29 4.85 -2.35
CA ASP A 133 -28.32 4.46 -3.75
C ASP A 133 -29.75 3.96 -4.11
N PRO A 134 -30.32 4.30 -5.29
CA PRO A 134 -31.68 3.94 -5.66
C PRO A 134 -31.97 2.43 -5.67
N THR A 135 -30.94 1.61 -5.90
CA THR A 135 -31.04 0.14 -5.99
C THR A 135 -30.65 -0.56 -4.72
N THR A 136 -29.51 -0.16 -4.14
CA THR A 136 -28.87 -0.88 -3.05
C THR A 136 -29.11 -0.28 -1.67
N GLY A 137 -29.75 0.90 -1.59
CA GLY A 137 -30.06 1.58 -0.33
C GLY A 137 -28.83 2.23 0.31
N PHE A 138 -28.65 2.02 1.59
CA PHE A 138 -27.57 2.63 2.39
C PHE A 138 -26.25 1.85 2.39
N VAL A 139 -26.05 0.88 1.51
CA VAL A 139 -24.85 0.04 1.54
C VAL A 139 -23.58 0.84 1.25
N PHE A 140 -22.61 0.74 2.16
CA PHE A 140 -21.26 1.24 2.00
C PHE A 140 -20.28 0.52 2.93
N LEU A 141 -18.99 0.61 2.62
CA LEU A 141 -17.89 0.11 3.45
C LEU A 141 -16.88 1.23 3.71
N THR A 142 -16.28 1.20 4.91
CA THR A 142 -15.18 2.05 5.34
C THR A 142 -13.99 1.18 5.75
N ALA A 143 -12.89 1.77 6.20
CA ALA A 143 -11.75 1.01 6.71
C ALA A 143 -12.12 0.08 7.87
N SER A 144 -12.96 0.52 8.81
CA SER A 144 -13.27 -0.23 10.03
C SER A 144 -14.68 -0.81 10.09
N GLY A 145 -15.58 -0.45 9.17
CA GLY A 145 -16.98 -0.86 9.24
C GLY A 145 -17.78 -0.50 8.00
N GLY A 146 -19.01 -0.07 8.18
CA GLY A 146 -19.90 0.30 7.10
C GLY A 146 -21.37 0.26 7.51
N HIS A 147 -22.21 0.09 6.50
CA HIS A 147 -23.65 -0.11 6.61
C HIS A 147 -24.09 -1.13 5.57
N PRO A 148 -24.87 -2.16 5.90
CA PRO A 148 -25.48 -3.02 4.90
C PRO A 148 -26.56 -2.23 4.15
N GLY A 149 -26.91 -2.68 2.94
CA GLY A 149 -28.12 -2.23 2.26
C GLY A 149 -29.34 -2.96 2.80
N ASN A 150 -30.39 -2.94 1.98
CA ASN A 150 -31.58 -3.72 2.31
C ASN A 150 -31.29 -5.24 2.30
N VAL A 151 -32.28 -6.05 2.61
CA VAL A 151 -32.15 -7.52 2.74
C VAL A 151 -31.50 -8.25 1.54
N ASN A 152 -31.44 -7.62 0.39
CA ASN A 152 -30.86 -8.18 -0.83
C ASN A 152 -29.42 -7.70 -1.13
N TYR A 153 -28.93 -6.69 -0.39
CA TYR A 153 -27.67 -6.03 -0.65
C TYR A 153 -26.78 -5.94 0.60
N PRO A 154 -26.23 -7.09 1.04
CA PRO A 154 -25.29 -7.11 2.15
C PRO A 154 -24.02 -6.31 1.81
N ALA A 155 -23.37 -5.76 2.83
CA ALA A 155 -22.03 -5.20 2.68
C ALA A 155 -21.02 -6.34 2.74
N ILE A 156 -20.16 -6.45 1.73
CA ILE A 156 -19.21 -7.56 1.60
C ILE A 156 -17.79 -7.03 1.46
N ARG A 157 -16.93 -7.48 2.37
CA ARG A 157 -15.50 -7.29 2.28
C ARG A 157 -14.86 -8.63 1.91
N ARG A 158 -14.22 -8.69 0.75
CA ARG A 158 -13.62 -9.91 0.19
C ARG A 158 -12.10 -9.87 0.32
N TRP A 159 -11.53 -10.92 0.86
CA TRP A 159 -10.09 -11.15 0.80
C TRP A 159 -9.76 -12.22 -0.25
N ILE A 160 -8.62 -12.05 -0.96
CA ILE A 160 -8.17 -12.92 -2.04
C ILE A 160 -6.84 -13.57 -1.62
N ALA A 161 -6.79 -14.88 -1.60
CA ALA A 161 -5.63 -15.65 -1.18
C ALA A 161 -4.43 -15.46 -2.14
N PRO A 162 -3.24 -15.10 -1.62
CA PRO A 162 -2.03 -14.93 -2.42
C PRO A 162 -1.44 -16.24 -2.94
N ALA A 163 -1.66 -17.32 -2.21
CA ALA A 163 -1.12 -18.66 -2.47
C ALA A 163 -1.95 -19.70 -1.71
N SER A 164 -1.64 -20.98 -1.91
CA SER A 164 -2.23 -22.06 -1.13
C SER A 164 -1.73 -22.05 0.32
N GLY A 165 -2.63 -22.27 1.28
CA GLY A 165 -2.31 -22.22 2.70
C GLY A 165 -3.51 -22.38 3.61
N GLY A 166 -3.30 -22.12 4.90
CA GLY A 166 -4.33 -22.03 5.93
C GLY A 166 -4.51 -20.59 6.42
N VAL A 167 -5.75 -20.21 6.72
CA VAL A 167 -6.08 -18.88 7.22
C VAL A 167 -6.75 -19.00 8.58
N GLU A 168 -6.20 -18.30 9.56
CA GLU A 168 -6.83 -18.07 10.86
C GLU A 168 -7.36 -16.64 10.90
N ILE A 169 -8.57 -16.46 11.41
CA ILE A 169 -9.22 -15.16 11.44
C ILE A 169 -9.50 -14.77 12.88
N THR A 170 -9.13 -13.56 13.24
CA THR A 170 -9.53 -12.91 14.48
C THR A 170 -10.23 -11.59 14.15
N GLY A 171 -11.31 -11.30 14.89
CA GLY A 171 -12.06 -10.09 14.64
C GLY A 171 -13.05 -9.76 15.73
N THR A 172 -13.56 -8.53 15.69
CA THR A 172 -14.64 -8.06 16.54
C THR A 172 -15.67 -7.34 15.68
N LEU A 173 -16.89 -7.86 15.70
CA LEU A 173 -18.05 -7.22 15.09
C LEU A 173 -18.82 -6.46 16.16
N SER A 174 -19.15 -5.20 15.90
CA SER A 174 -19.92 -4.35 16.81
C SER A 174 -21.04 -3.63 16.08
N HIS A 175 -22.19 -3.54 16.74
CA HIS A 175 -23.34 -2.75 16.36
C HIS A 175 -23.74 -1.87 17.53
N GLY A 176 -23.62 -0.57 17.37
CA GLY A 176 -23.73 0.38 18.49
C GLY A 176 -25.11 0.95 18.73
N SER A 177 -26.10 0.69 17.86
CA SER A 177 -27.44 1.24 17.98
C SER A 177 -28.36 0.31 18.79
N GLU A 178 -29.14 0.89 19.70
CA GLU A 178 -30.26 0.20 20.35
C GLU A 178 -31.51 0.20 19.44
N ASN A 179 -31.52 1.08 18.44
CA ASN A 179 -32.57 1.12 17.41
C ASN A 179 -32.21 0.16 16.28
N GLY A 180 -33.22 -0.43 15.68
CA GLY A 180 -33.04 -1.44 14.64
C GLY A 180 -33.04 -2.87 15.19
N ASP A 181 -32.88 -3.82 14.31
CA ASP A 181 -32.93 -5.26 14.64
C ASP A 181 -31.52 -5.90 14.70
N GLY A 182 -30.47 -5.10 14.44
CA GLY A 182 -29.08 -5.52 14.52
C GLY A 182 -28.54 -6.05 13.20
N VAL A 183 -27.30 -6.49 13.23
CA VAL A 183 -26.59 -7.00 12.05
C VAL A 183 -26.22 -8.46 12.17
N ILE A 184 -26.17 -9.16 11.02
CA ILE A 184 -25.74 -10.54 10.94
C ILE A 184 -24.41 -10.58 10.18
N GLY A 185 -23.32 -10.88 10.90
CA GLY A 185 -22.01 -11.09 10.32
C GLY A 185 -21.78 -12.54 9.95
N ARG A 186 -21.28 -12.80 8.74
CA ARG A 186 -20.93 -14.14 8.27
C ARG A 186 -19.56 -14.15 7.62
N ILE A 187 -18.83 -15.24 7.82
CA ILE A 187 -17.60 -15.52 7.09
C ILE A 187 -17.85 -16.69 6.15
N SER A 188 -17.74 -16.46 4.86
CA SER A 188 -18.00 -17.43 3.79
C SER A 188 -16.72 -17.73 3.01
N SER A 189 -16.59 -18.95 2.53
CA SER A 189 -15.50 -19.42 1.70
C SER A 189 -16.01 -20.39 0.62
N LYS A 190 -15.12 -20.91 -0.24
CA LYS A 190 -15.46 -21.99 -1.18
C LYS A 190 -15.98 -23.26 -0.50
N HIS A 191 -15.69 -23.43 0.78
CA HIS A 191 -16.16 -24.58 1.59
C HIS A 191 -17.51 -24.35 2.25
N GLY A 192 -18.09 -23.15 2.10
CA GLY A 192 -19.33 -22.74 2.73
C GLY A 192 -19.11 -21.79 3.90
N LEU A 193 -20.06 -21.77 4.85
CA LEU A 193 -20.05 -20.87 5.98
C LEU A 193 -19.04 -21.30 7.04
N ALA A 194 -18.08 -20.44 7.34
CA ALA A 194 -17.06 -20.66 8.37
C ALA A 194 -17.48 -20.12 9.75
N GLY A 195 -18.41 -19.15 9.79
CA GLY A 195 -18.95 -18.58 11.02
C GLY A 195 -20.13 -17.65 10.77
N SER A 196 -20.99 -17.50 11.80
CA SER A 196 -22.15 -16.59 11.78
C SER A 196 -22.41 -16.04 13.16
N TRP A 197 -22.65 -14.73 13.25
CA TRP A 197 -22.88 -13.98 14.49
C TRP A 197 -24.01 -12.99 14.30
N VAL A 198 -24.93 -12.93 15.23
CA VAL A 198 -25.98 -11.93 15.32
C VAL A 198 -25.62 -10.94 16.41
N ILE A 199 -25.45 -9.68 16.07
CA ILE A 199 -25.09 -8.64 17.03
C ILE A 199 -26.17 -7.56 17.04
N LYS A 200 -26.76 -7.37 18.21
CA LYS A 200 -27.75 -6.32 18.49
C LYS A 200 -27.27 -5.54 19.71
N ALA A 201 -27.02 -4.23 19.53
CA ALA A 201 -26.59 -3.33 20.60
C ALA A 201 -25.41 -3.85 21.43
N GLY A 202 -24.23 -4.03 20.80
CA GLY A 202 -23.04 -4.53 21.48
C GLY A 202 -21.95 -4.99 20.55
N SER A 203 -21.11 -5.90 21.03
CA SER A 203 -20.00 -6.45 20.25
C SER A 203 -19.79 -7.94 20.53
N GLY A 204 -19.23 -8.65 19.56
CA GLY A 204 -18.88 -10.05 19.68
C GLY A 204 -17.59 -10.41 18.94
N ALA A 205 -16.82 -11.34 19.50
CA ALA A 205 -15.65 -11.88 18.83
C ALA A 205 -16.08 -12.77 17.67
N THR A 206 -15.40 -12.59 16.51
CA THR A 206 -15.69 -13.32 15.26
C THR A 206 -14.47 -14.11 14.81
N ASN A 207 -14.04 -15.05 15.65
CA ASN A 207 -12.83 -15.83 15.42
C ASN A 207 -13.14 -17.12 14.65
N VAL A 208 -12.28 -17.47 13.67
CA VAL A 208 -12.30 -18.73 12.93
C VAL A 208 -10.91 -19.33 12.95
N GLN A 209 -10.80 -20.59 13.39
CA GLN A 209 -9.49 -21.20 13.67
C GLN A 209 -8.74 -21.63 12.43
N SER A 210 -9.42 -22.09 11.38
CA SER A 210 -8.73 -22.48 10.14
C SER A 210 -9.67 -22.56 8.96
N ILE A 211 -9.25 -21.97 7.84
CA ILE A 211 -9.85 -22.13 6.51
C ILE A 211 -8.74 -22.49 5.54
N ALA A 212 -8.85 -23.63 4.87
CA ALA A 212 -7.92 -23.99 3.80
C ALA A 212 -8.25 -23.17 2.55
N VAL A 213 -7.21 -22.63 1.90
CA VAL A 213 -7.34 -21.84 0.67
C VAL A 213 -6.31 -22.27 -0.35
N GLU A 214 -6.65 -22.11 -1.62
CA GLU A 214 -5.75 -22.17 -2.76
C GLU A 214 -5.50 -20.78 -3.32
N THR A 215 -4.52 -20.63 -4.19
CA THR A 215 -4.25 -19.36 -4.87
C THR A 215 -5.51 -18.80 -5.53
N ALA A 216 -5.82 -17.53 -5.30
CA ALA A 216 -7.00 -16.81 -5.78
C ALA A 216 -8.35 -17.26 -5.16
N ASP A 217 -8.38 -18.18 -4.21
CA ASP A 217 -9.58 -18.42 -3.42
C ASP A 217 -9.98 -17.16 -2.63
N THR A 218 -11.28 -17.04 -2.32
CA THR A 218 -11.82 -15.90 -1.61
C THR A 218 -12.35 -16.29 -0.23
N ILE A 219 -12.20 -15.37 0.72
CA ILE A 219 -12.89 -15.35 1.99
C ILE A 219 -13.71 -14.07 2.05
N ASP A 220 -15.01 -14.22 2.23
CA ASP A 220 -15.99 -13.14 2.18
C ASP A 220 -16.54 -12.86 3.60
N PHE A 221 -16.37 -11.61 4.04
CA PHE A 221 -16.93 -11.07 5.26
C PHE A 221 -18.23 -10.36 4.89
N VAL A 222 -19.34 -11.01 5.14
CA VAL A 222 -20.68 -10.59 4.72
C VAL A 222 -21.41 -10.02 5.91
N ILE A 223 -21.92 -8.79 5.80
CA ILE A 223 -22.82 -8.17 6.77
C ILE A 223 -24.18 -7.98 6.13
N GLU A 224 -25.17 -8.66 6.70
CA GLU A 224 -26.59 -8.52 6.36
C GLU A 224 -27.28 -7.65 7.42
N CYS A 225 -28.26 -6.86 7.02
CA CYS A 225 -29.26 -6.35 7.96
C CYS A 225 -30.14 -7.49 8.48
N GLY A 226 -30.90 -7.24 9.52
CA GLY A 226 -31.96 -8.15 9.94
C GLY A 226 -33.16 -8.12 9.01
N GLU A 227 -34.32 -7.68 9.51
CA GLU A 227 -35.53 -7.48 8.71
C GLU A 227 -35.50 -6.13 7.96
N HIS A 228 -34.80 -5.14 8.52
CA HIS A 228 -34.71 -3.77 8.02
C HIS A 228 -33.30 -3.23 8.11
N GLU A 229 -32.89 -2.37 7.15
CA GLU A 229 -31.57 -1.72 7.14
C GLU A 229 -31.44 -0.51 8.10
N THR A 230 -32.48 -0.21 8.88
CA THR A 230 -32.54 1.00 9.69
C THR A 230 -31.61 0.93 10.88
N SER A 231 -30.67 1.89 11.00
CA SER A 231 -29.73 2.01 12.12
C SER A 231 -28.67 0.91 12.21
N ASP A 232 -28.37 0.22 11.11
CA ASP A 232 -27.49 -0.95 11.04
C ASP A 232 -26.01 -0.62 10.74
N SER A 233 -25.57 0.58 11.10
CA SER A 233 -24.14 0.90 11.06
C SER A 233 -23.35 -0.04 11.96
N PHE A 234 -22.27 -0.59 11.43
CA PHE A 234 -21.45 -1.55 12.12
C PHE A 234 -19.95 -1.17 12.07
N THR A 235 -19.18 -1.73 13.00
CA THR A 235 -17.73 -1.85 12.85
C THR A 235 -17.34 -3.32 12.87
N TRP A 236 -16.46 -3.71 11.96
CA TRP A 236 -15.89 -5.06 11.93
C TRP A 236 -14.40 -5.00 11.58
N THR A 237 -13.58 -5.07 12.61
CA THR A 237 -12.14 -5.15 12.46
C THR A 237 -11.73 -6.61 12.38
N THR A 238 -11.02 -6.99 11.33
CA THR A 238 -10.60 -8.37 11.07
C THR A 238 -9.12 -8.44 10.71
N LYS A 239 -8.44 -9.44 11.25
CA LYS A 239 -7.07 -9.82 10.88
C LYS A 239 -7.07 -11.26 10.45
N LEU A 240 -6.42 -11.53 9.32
CA LEU A 240 -6.22 -12.85 8.77
C LEU A 240 -4.75 -13.21 8.91
N GLN A 241 -4.45 -14.22 9.71
CA GLN A 241 -3.14 -14.86 9.74
C GLN A 241 -3.10 -15.91 8.64
N PHE A 242 -2.37 -15.63 7.56
CA PHE A 242 -2.17 -16.56 6.46
C PHE A 242 -0.88 -17.35 6.68
N ASN A 243 -1.00 -18.66 6.70
CA ASN A 243 0.08 -19.62 6.84
C ASN A 243 0.27 -20.35 5.50
N PRO A 244 1.26 -19.96 4.67
CA PRO A 244 1.49 -20.59 3.36
C PRO A 244 1.82 -22.08 3.49
N THR A 245 1.39 -22.89 2.54
CA THR A 245 1.79 -24.30 2.44
C THR A 245 3.29 -24.44 2.18
N ASP A 246 3.86 -23.51 1.40
CA ASP A 246 5.31 -23.43 1.21
C ASP A 246 6.00 -22.93 2.48
N LYS A 247 6.73 -23.83 3.14
CA LYS A 247 7.46 -23.57 4.38
C LYS A 247 8.63 -22.56 4.22
N ALA A 248 9.06 -22.28 3.00
CA ALA A 248 10.07 -21.24 2.74
C ALA A 248 9.48 -19.84 2.88
N THR A 249 8.15 -19.70 2.82
CA THR A 249 7.44 -18.44 2.95
C THR A 249 6.93 -18.26 4.38
N SER A 250 7.31 -17.16 5.03
CA SER A 250 6.86 -16.85 6.39
C SER A 250 5.36 -16.54 6.45
N PRO A 251 4.69 -16.84 7.58
CA PRO A 251 3.32 -16.41 7.83
C PRO A 251 3.14 -14.89 7.69
N VAL A 252 1.96 -14.48 7.23
CA VAL A 252 1.62 -13.07 6.96
C VAL A 252 0.30 -12.73 7.61
N VAL A 253 0.21 -11.54 8.22
CA VAL A 253 -1.04 -11.00 8.74
C VAL A 253 -1.61 -9.97 7.77
N PHE A 254 -2.83 -10.18 7.30
CA PHE A 254 -3.58 -9.23 6.51
C PHE A 254 -4.62 -8.53 7.39
N ASP A 255 -4.49 -7.22 7.53
CA ASP A 255 -5.44 -6.38 8.26
C ASP A 255 -6.46 -5.77 7.28
N SER A 256 -7.75 -5.91 7.57
CA SER A 256 -8.82 -5.46 6.68
C SER A 256 -8.91 -3.95 6.54
N ALA A 257 -8.57 -3.19 7.59
CA ALA A 257 -8.62 -1.73 7.55
C ALA A 257 -7.47 -1.17 6.70
N ILE A 258 -6.29 -1.74 6.84
CA ILE A 258 -5.11 -1.38 6.04
C ILE A 258 -5.33 -1.79 4.59
N GLY A 259 -5.85 -2.99 4.36
CA GLY A 259 -6.18 -3.44 3.01
C GLY A 259 -7.18 -2.51 2.30
N PHE A 260 -8.16 -1.99 3.03
CA PHE A 260 -9.09 -0.98 2.52
C PHE A 260 -8.35 0.30 2.10
N GLN A 261 -7.46 0.83 2.93
CA GLN A 261 -6.70 2.05 2.64
C GLN A 261 -5.80 1.89 1.42
N LEU A 262 -5.04 0.78 1.34
CA LEU A 262 -4.16 0.50 0.22
C LEU A 262 -4.90 0.35 -1.12
N GLN A 263 -6.13 -0.15 -1.10
CA GLN A 263 -6.95 -0.30 -2.29
C GLN A 263 -7.45 1.05 -2.85
N GLN A 264 -7.63 2.04 -1.98
CA GLN A 264 -8.15 3.36 -2.37
C GLN A 264 -7.06 4.33 -2.85
N GLU A 265 -5.80 3.91 -2.86
CA GLU A 265 -4.74 4.75 -3.37
C GLU A 265 -4.76 4.88 -4.90
N ASP A 266 -4.57 6.10 -5.37
CA ASP A 266 -4.43 6.39 -6.79
C ASP A 266 -2.99 6.18 -7.28
N TYR A 267 -2.75 5.07 -7.95
CA TYR A 267 -1.47 4.76 -8.58
C TYR A 267 -1.31 5.33 -9.99
N SER A 268 -2.30 6.03 -10.53
CA SER A 268 -2.33 6.50 -11.91
C SER A 268 -1.18 7.48 -12.24
N THR A 269 -0.77 8.27 -11.25
CA THR A 269 0.29 9.27 -11.40
C THR A 269 1.68 8.72 -11.03
N LEU A 270 1.77 7.57 -10.36
CA LEU A 270 3.03 7.06 -9.82
C LEU A 270 4.07 6.80 -10.93
N GLY A 271 3.65 6.28 -12.08
CA GLY A 271 4.55 6.08 -13.23
C GLY A 271 5.22 7.38 -13.67
N ARG A 272 4.45 8.45 -13.83
CA ARG A 272 4.98 9.79 -14.17
C ARG A 272 5.87 10.35 -13.06
N GLN A 273 5.53 10.14 -11.81
CA GLN A 273 6.36 10.58 -10.67
C GLN A 273 7.71 9.85 -10.67
N ILE A 274 7.72 8.56 -11.01
CA ILE A 274 8.96 7.78 -11.13
C ILE A 274 9.84 8.31 -12.26
N THR A 275 9.31 8.55 -13.45
CA THR A 275 10.10 9.08 -14.56
C THR A 275 10.62 10.49 -14.27
N GLU A 276 9.85 11.32 -13.58
CA GLU A 276 10.29 12.63 -13.10
C GLU A 276 11.39 12.52 -12.04
N ALA A 277 11.40 11.46 -11.22
CA ALA A 277 12.49 11.21 -10.28
C ALA A 277 13.83 10.98 -10.99
N TRP A 278 13.85 10.21 -12.09
CA TRP A 278 15.03 10.07 -12.94
C TRP A 278 15.49 11.42 -13.51
N ALA A 279 14.57 12.20 -14.08
CA ALA A 279 14.87 13.51 -14.65
C ALA A 279 15.44 14.48 -13.61
N MET A 280 14.91 14.50 -12.39
CA MET A 280 15.38 15.39 -11.32
C MET A 280 16.69 14.95 -10.68
N ILE A 281 16.93 13.66 -10.55
CA ILE A 281 18.08 13.11 -9.82
C ILE A 281 19.25 12.84 -10.78
N LEU A 282 18.99 12.22 -11.94
CA LEU A 282 20.01 11.80 -12.90
C LEU A 282 20.07 12.67 -14.15
N ASN A 283 19.22 13.70 -14.24
CA ASN A 283 19.14 14.63 -15.38
C ASN A 283 18.87 13.94 -16.73
N ARG A 284 18.20 12.80 -16.72
CA ARG A 284 17.75 12.05 -17.90
C ARG A 284 16.48 11.24 -17.59
N TYR A 285 15.80 10.73 -18.60
CA TYR A 285 14.74 9.78 -18.44
C TYR A 285 15.27 8.33 -18.35
N PRO A 286 14.52 7.41 -17.71
CA PRO A 286 14.89 6.00 -17.65
C PRO A 286 14.77 5.34 -19.03
N ASN A 287 15.65 4.38 -19.33
CA ASN A 287 15.52 3.51 -20.50
C ASN A 287 14.54 2.35 -20.23
N ASP A 288 14.22 1.55 -21.27
CA ASP A 288 13.23 0.48 -21.17
C ASP A 288 13.63 -0.61 -20.14
N GLN A 289 14.92 -0.93 -20.01
CA GLN A 289 15.40 -1.91 -19.02
C GLN A 289 15.24 -1.37 -17.58
N GLU A 290 15.48 -0.09 -17.38
CA GLU A 290 15.27 0.59 -16.09
C GLU A 290 13.79 0.68 -15.75
N LEU A 291 12.92 0.94 -16.73
CA LEU A 291 11.47 0.94 -16.58
C LEU A 291 10.95 -0.45 -16.15
N ASP A 292 11.45 -1.51 -16.77
CA ASP A 292 11.12 -2.89 -16.40
C ASP A 292 11.60 -3.22 -14.98
N ALA A 293 12.82 -2.81 -14.65
CA ALA A 293 13.40 -3.06 -13.32
C ALA A 293 12.63 -2.33 -12.21
N VAL A 294 12.31 -1.06 -12.42
CA VAL A 294 11.54 -0.28 -11.44
C VAL A 294 10.09 -0.75 -11.35
N GLY A 295 9.50 -1.24 -12.44
CA GLY A 295 8.17 -1.84 -12.42
C GLY A 295 8.11 -3.07 -11.49
N ARG A 296 9.10 -3.97 -11.60
CA ARG A 296 9.25 -5.11 -10.67
C ARG A 296 9.51 -4.66 -9.23
N PHE A 297 10.33 -3.64 -9.04
CA PHE A 297 10.60 -3.08 -7.72
C PHE A 297 9.33 -2.53 -7.10
N VAL A 298 8.53 -1.73 -7.80
CA VAL A 298 7.25 -1.19 -7.32
C VAL A 298 6.30 -2.31 -6.94
N ALA A 299 6.15 -3.34 -7.77
CA ALA A 299 5.30 -4.50 -7.47
C ALA A 299 5.75 -5.20 -6.17
N SER A 300 7.06 -5.39 -5.98
CA SER A 300 7.60 -5.98 -4.75
C SER A 300 7.39 -5.11 -3.51
N GLN A 301 7.49 -3.78 -3.64
CA GLN A 301 7.23 -2.84 -2.55
C GLN A 301 5.75 -2.85 -2.15
N LEU A 302 4.84 -2.88 -3.10
CA LEU A 302 3.41 -2.97 -2.84
C LEU A 302 3.06 -4.28 -2.10
N GLU A 303 3.57 -5.42 -2.56
CA GLU A 303 3.39 -6.69 -1.87
C GLU A 303 3.96 -6.64 -0.44
N LEU A 304 5.11 -6.01 -0.25
CA LEU A 304 5.72 -5.82 1.07
C LEU A 304 4.84 -4.96 1.99
N LEU A 305 4.25 -3.88 1.48
CA LEU A 305 3.35 -3.01 2.24
C LEU A 305 2.04 -3.72 2.62
N TYR A 306 1.50 -4.59 1.77
CA TYR A 306 0.37 -5.45 2.13
C TYR A 306 0.71 -6.42 3.27
N ARG A 307 1.94 -6.93 3.30
CA ARG A 307 2.41 -7.87 4.34
C ARG A 307 2.87 -7.19 5.63
N GLN A 308 3.42 -5.99 5.52
CA GLN A 308 4.05 -5.23 6.61
C GLN A 308 3.62 -3.76 6.55
N PRO A 309 2.35 -3.48 6.85
CA PRO A 309 1.81 -2.12 6.77
C PRO A 309 2.43 -1.14 7.78
N GLU A 310 3.05 -1.65 8.83
CA GLU A 310 3.85 -0.85 9.77
C GLU A 310 5.06 -0.17 9.11
N ARG A 311 5.42 -0.60 7.91
CA ARG A 311 6.46 0.07 7.09
C ARG A 311 5.98 1.35 6.42
N LEU A 312 4.68 1.65 6.45
CA LEU A 312 4.16 2.96 6.09
C LEU A 312 4.58 3.97 7.16
N SER A 313 5.71 4.62 6.96
CA SER A 313 6.26 5.57 7.93
C SER A 313 5.47 6.88 7.95
N GLY A 314 5.23 7.44 9.14
CA GLY A 314 4.74 8.80 9.32
C GLY A 314 3.36 9.11 8.74
N GLY A 315 2.49 8.10 8.52
CA GLY A 315 1.17 8.29 7.91
C GLY A 315 1.23 8.54 6.40
N ASN A 316 2.34 8.19 5.75
CA ASN A 316 2.48 8.25 4.30
C ASN A 316 1.52 7.28 3.60
N SER A 317 1.05 7.67 2.42
CA SER A 317 0.40 6.76 1.49
C SER A 317 1.40 5.75 0.91
N ALA A 318 0.92 4.60 0.41
CA ALA A 318 1.80 3.62 -0.21
C ALA A 318 2.50 4.18 -1.46
N THR A 319 1.79 4.95 -2.29
CA THR A 319 2.36 5.64 -3.45
C THR A 319 3.51 6.56 -3.06
N ARG A 320 3.33 7.35 -1.99
CA ARG A 320 4.39 8.22 -1.48
C ARG A 320 5.57 7.41 -0.95
N GLN A 321 5.33 6.37 -0.16
CA GLN A 321 6.41 5.54 0.39
C GLN A 321 7.23 4.87 -0.71
N ILE A 322 6.58 4.37 -1.76
CA ILE A 322 7.24 3.79 -2.93
C ILE A 322 8.10 4.84 -3.64
N LEU A 323 7.56 6.04 -3.85
CA LEU A 323 8.31 7.13 -4.48
C LEU A 323 9.54 7.54 -3.64
N VAL A 324 9.42 7.58 -2.31
CA VAL A 324 10.57 7.81 -1.40
C VAL A 324 11.62 6.72 -1.59
N ASN A 325 11.22 5.45 -1.66
CA ASN A 325 12.14 4.33 -1.85
C ASN A 325 12.82 4.38 -3.23
N VAL A 326 12.11 4.81 -4.28
CA VAL A 326 12.69 5.04 -5.61
C VAL A 326 13.70 6.18 -5.57
N CYS A 327 13.39 7.30 -4.94
CA CYS A 327 14.33 8.41 -4.78
C CYS A 327 15.59 7.97 -4.02
N GLN A 328 15.42 7.20 -2.94
CA GLN A 328 16.55 6.65 -2.19
C GLN A 328 17.41 5.72 -3.04
N MET A 329 16.81 4.86 -3.84
CA MET A 329 17.50 3.97 -4.78
C MET A 329 18.33 4.77 -5.79
N LEU A 330 17.76 5.81 -6.39
CA LEU A 330 18.45 6.65 -7.37
C LEU A 330 19.60 7.46 -6.74
N LEU A 331 19.41 8.02 -5.56
CA LEU A 331 20.45 8.75 -4.83
C LEU A 331 21.62 7.83 -4.37
N ASN A 332 21.41 6.51 -4.33
CA ASN A 332 22.43 5.50 -4.03
C ASN A 332 22.98 4.82 -5.31
N SER A 333 22.54 5.23 -6.50
CA SER A 333 23.07 4.67 -7.75
C SER A 333 24.49 5.13 -8.02
N ASN A 334 25.27 4.29 -8.70
CA ASN A 334 26.62 4.65 -9.11
C ASN A 334 26.63 5.89 -10.01
N GLU A 335 25.64 6.02 -10.88
CA GLU A 335 25.48 7.17 -11.79
C GLU A 335 25.29 8.51 -11.03
N PHE A 336 24.63 8.49 -9.88
CA PHE A 336 24.48 9.69 -9.04
C PHE A 336 25.75 9.99 -8.21
N LEU A 337 26.43 8.93 -7.73
CA LEU A 337 27.54 9.07 -6.80
C LEU A 337 28.88 9.31 -7.48
N TYR A 338 29.06 8.82 -8.69
CA TYR A 338 30.31 8.88 -9.43
C TYR A 338 30.09 9.63 -10.74
N ILE A 339 30.99 10.56 -11.02
CA ILE A 339 31.08 11.24 -12.32
C ILE A 339 32.13 10.47 -13.11
N ASP A 340 31.73 9.83 -14.19
CA ASP A 340 32.63 9.18 -15.13
C ASP A 340 33.40 10.21 -15.97
#